data_0b561713ec5efacdb291efd5422b6877
#
_entry.id   0b561713ec5efacdb291efd5422b6877
#
_cell.length_a   1.000
_cell.length_b   1.000
_cell.length_c   1.000
_cell.angle_alpha   90.00
_cell.angle_beta   90.00
_cell.angle_gamma   90.00
#
_symmetry.space_group_name_H-M   'P 1'
#
loop_
_entity.id
_entity.type
_entity.pdbx_description
1 polymer ?
#
loop_
_entity_poly.entity_id
_entity_poly.type
_entity_poly.pdbx_seq_one_letter_code
_entity_poly.pdbx_strand_id
1 'polypeptide(L)'
;MQINDTIADMLTRIRNSAASKHDSVDVPASKLKKSIAQILLDEGYIASFTVEDDGKQGIIHITLKYGQNKSQIITGIRRVSKPGLRIYTNVEDMPKVMKGLGIAILSTSKGIMTDKQARKANVGGEVLAFVW
;
A
#
# COMPACT_ATOMS: atom_id res chain seq x y z
N MET A 1 -24.34 11.40 -2.58
CA MET A 1 -23.06 11.34 -3.30
C MET A 1 -22.24 10.14 -2.84
N GLN A 2 -21.82 9.31 -3.77
CA GLN A 2 -20.97 8.18 -3.44
C GLN A 2 -19.52 8.66 -3.31
N ILE A 3 -18.87 8.25 -2.23
CA ILE A 3 -17.45 8.51 -2.02
C ILE A 3 -16.69 7.24 -2.40
N ASN A 4 -15.88 7.32 -3.44
CA ASN A 4 -15.05 6.21 -3.88
C ASN A 4 -13.69 6.25 -3.18
N ASP A 5 -13.34 5.15 -2.52
CA ASP A 5 -11.99 4.97 -1.98
C ASP A 5 -11.29 3.91 -2.82
N THR A 6 -10.61 4.36 -3.87
CA THR A 6 -9.92 3.45 -4.80
C THR A 6 -8.68 2.83 -4.16
N ILE A 7 -8.10 3.48 -3.14
CA ILE A 7 -6.99 2.90 -2.38
C ILE A 7 -7.51 1.74 -1.54
N ALA A 8 -8.63 1.92 -0.83
CA ALA A 8 -9.24 0.85 -0.05
C ALA A 8 -9.58 -0.35 -0.94
N ASP A 9 -10.09 -0.11 -2.15
CA ASP A 9 -10.36 -1.17 -3.12
C ASP A 9 -9.09 -1.95 -3.48
N MET A 10 -8.00 -1.25 -3.79
CA MET A 10 -6.70 -1.88 -4.06
C MET A 10 -6.24 -2.76 -2.90
N LEU A 11 -6.27 -2.21 -1.67
CA LEU A 11 -5.82 -2.93 -0.49
C LEU A 11 -6.70 -4.16 -0.22
N THR A 12 -8.00 -4.04 -0.42
CA THR A 12 -8.94 -5.15 -0.25
C THR A 12 -8.69 -6.25 -1.27
N ARG A 13 -8.44 -5.90 -2.54
CA ARG A 13 -8.12 -6.88 -3.57
C ARG A 13 -6.85 -7.65 -3.23
N ILE A 14 -5.81 -6.96 -2.77
CA ILE A 14 -4.54 -7.59 -2.37
C ILE A 14 -4.78 -8.50 -1.17
N ARG A 15 -5.50 -8.02 -0.14
CA ARG A 15 -5.80 -8.80 1.07
C ARG A 15 -6.55 -10.09 0.73
N ASN A 16 -7.61 -9.98 -0.06
CA ASN A 16 -8.44 -11.14 -0.41
C ASN A 16 -7.68 -12.13 -1.27
N SER A 17 -6.90 -11.67 -2.24
CA SER A 17 -6.09 -12.55 -3.10
C SER A 17 -5.01 -13.27 -2.31
N ALA A 18 -4.35 -12.59 -1.37
CA ALA A 18 -3.35 -13.20 -0.51
C ALA A 18 -3.98 -14.26 0.42
N ALA A 19 -5.15 -13.97 0.98
CA ALA A 19 -5.86 -14.92 1.85
C ALA A 19 -6.29 -16.16 1.09
N SER A 20 -6.66 -16.01 -0.19
CA SER A 20 -7.07 -17.12 -1.05
C SER A 20 -5.87 -17.79 -1.76
N LYS A 21 -4.65 -17.37 -1.46
CA LYS A 21 -3.40 -17.92 -2.04
C LYS A 21 -3.35 -17.81 -3.58
N HIS A 22 -3.94 -16.75 -4.14
CA HIS A 22 -3.83 -16.48 -5.58
C HIS A 22 -2.41 -16.07 -5.94
N ASP A 23 -1.96 -16.40 -7.17
CA ASP A 23 -0.62 -16.02 -7.61
C ASP A 23 -0.52 -14.54 -7.94
N SER A 24 -1.62 -13.94 -8.42
CA SER A 24 -1.62 -12.55 -8.85
C SER A 24 -2.98 -11.90 -8.61
N VAL A 25 -2.98 -10.57 -8.70
CA VAL A 25 -4.20 -9.77 -8.61
C VAL A 25 -4.06 -8.55 -9.51
N ASP A 26 -5.17 -8.16 -10.14
CA ASP A 26 -5.23 -7.00 -11.02
C ASP A 26 -5.97 -5.86 -10.32
N VAL A 27 -5.44 -4.63 -10.48
CA VAL A 27 -5.99 -3.42 -9.88
C VAL A 27 -6.04 -2.34 -10.95
N PRO A 28 -7.15 -1.59 -11.08
CA PRO A 28 -7.15 -0.43 -11.95
C PRO A 28 -6.03 0.53 -11.55
N ALA A 29 -5.28 1.03 -12.54
CA ALA A 29 -4.09 1.83 -12.27
C ALA A 29 -4.43 3.29 -11.96
N SER A 30 -3.57 3.92 -11.16
CA SER A 30 -3.48 5.36 -10.99
C SER A 30 -2.05 5.67 -10.57
N LYS A 31 -1.66 6.93 -10.67
CA LYS A 31 -0.32 7.34 -10.25
C LYS A 31 -0.06 6.98 -8.78
N LEU A 32 -1.04 7.25 -7.92
CA LEU A 32 -0.94 6.96 -6.49
C LEU A 32 -0.81 5.45 -6.23
N LYS A 33 -1.64 4.63 -6.89
CA LYS A 33 -1.60 3.18 -6.71
C LYS A 33 -0.30 2.57 -7.23
N LYS A 34 0.26 3.11 -8.32
CA LYS A 34 1.58 2.68 -8.80
C LYS A 34 2.67 2.95 -7.75
N SER A 35 2.60 4.11 -7.08
CA SER A 35 3.54 4.44 -6.01
C SER A 35 3.40 3.50 -4.82
N ILE A 36 2.16 3.13 -4.47
CA ILE A 36 1.91 2.16 -3.41
C ILE A 36 2.46 0.78 -3.79
N ALA A 37 2.23 0.34 -5.03
CA ALA A 37 2.76 -0.94 -5.52
C ALA A 37 4.29 -0.95 -5.46
N GLN A 38 4.95 0.15 -5.82
CA GLN A 38 6.40 0.26 -5.76
C GLN A 38 6.92 0.12 -4.33
N ILE A 39 6.23 0.73 -3.36
CA ILE A 39 6.60 0.60 -1.94
C ILE A 39 6.45 -0.85 -1.49
N LEU A 40 5.36 -1.51 -1.85
CA LEU A 40 5.14 -2.91 -1.49
C LEU A 40 6.22 -3.81 -2.07
N LEU A 41 6.67 -3.53 -3.30
CA LEU A 41 7.77 -4.24 -3.92
C LEU A 41 9.09 -3.99 -3.20
N ASP A 42 9.43 -2.72 -2.95
CA ASP A 42 10.68 -2.33 -2.31
C ASP A 42 10.80 -2.90 -0.90
N GLU A 43 9.68 -3.00 -0.19
CA GLU A 43 9.64 -3.52 1.18
C GLU A 43 9.46 -5.04 1.24
N GLY A 44 9.40 -5.70 0.07
CA GLY A 44 9.39 -7.16 0.01
C GLY A 44 8.03 -7.80 0.29
N TYR A 45 6.93 -7.06 0.17
CA TYR A 45 5.59 -7.59 0.40
C TYR A 45 4.99 -8.24 -0.84
N ILE A 46 5.41 -7.84 -2.03
CA ILE A 46 4.99 -8.46 -3.29
C ILE A 46 6.21 -8.88 -4.08
N ALA A 47 6.04 -9.83 -5.01
CA ALA A 47 7.14 -10.32 -5.82
C ALA A 47 7.49 -9.38 -6.96
N SER A 48 6.47 -8.83 -7.63
CA SER A 48 6.65 -7.91 -8.75
C SER A 48 5.33 -7.28 -9.13
N PHE A 49 5.38 -6.25 -9.97
CA PHE A 49 4.19 -5.73 -10.62
C PHE A 49 4.55 -5.18 -12.00
N THR A 50 3.55 -5.18 -12.89
CA THR A 50 3.64 -4.54 -14.21
C THR A 50 2.43 -3.67 -14.41
N VAL A 51 2.54 -2.70 -15.31
CA VAL A 51 1.42 -1.83 -15.66
C VAL A 51 1.10 -2.04 -17.13
N GLU A 52 -0.15 -2.41 -17.42
CA GLU A 52 -0.64 -2.59 -18.77
C GLU A 52 -1.50 -1.41 -19.18
N ASP A 53 -1.24 -0.87 -20.37
CA ASP A 53 -2.06 0.19 -20.95
C ASP A 53 -3.26 -0.48 -21.64
N ASP A 54 -4.47 -0.19 -21.13
CA ASP A 54 -5.71 -0.72 -21.68
C ASP A 54 -6.48 0.31 -22.51
N GLY A 55 -5.81 1.41 -22.91
CA GLY A 55 -6.44 2.50 -23.64
C GLY A 55 -7.25 3.45 -22.74
N LYS A 56 -7.26 3.19 -21.44
CA LYS A 56 -7.95 4.01 -20.42
C LYS A 56 -6.94 4.41 -19.35
N GLN A 57 -7.21 4.07 -18.10
CA GLN A 57 -6.31 4.37 -16.99
C GLN A 57 -5.17 3.36 -16.85
N GLY A 58 -5.35 2.16 -17.37
CA GLY A 58 -4.39 1.08 -17.24
C GLY A 58 -4.75 0.11 -16.11
N ILE A 59 -4.02 -0.99 -16.09
CA ILE A 59 -4.18 -2.04 -15.08
C ILE A 59 -2.82 -2.35 -14.47
N ILE A 60 -2.76 -2.41 -13.14
CA ILE A 60 -1.58 -2.88 -12.42
C ILE A 60 -1.76 -4.38 -12.19
N HIS A 61 -0.87 -5.18 -12.75
CA HIS A 61 -0.81 -6.63 -12.51
C HIS A 61 0.21 -6.87 -11.40
N ILE A 62 -0.27 -7.33 -10.24
CA ILE A 62 0.58 -7.56 -9.07
C ILE A 62 0.78 -9.05 -8.91
N THR A 63 2.04 -9.49 -8.88
CA THR A 63 2.40 -10.87 -8.55
C THR A 63 2.65 -10.96 -7.05
N LEU A 64 1.85 -11.76 -6.37
CA LEU A 64 1.92 -11.90 -4.92
C LEU A 64 3.12 -12.76 -4.51
N LYS A 65 3.55 -12.60 -3.27
CA LYS A 65 4.71 -13.28 -2.72
C LYS A 65 4.27 -14.13 -1.53
N TYR A 66 4.80 -15.34 -1.48
CA TYR A 66 4.51 -16.27 -0.38
C TYR A 66 5.79 -16.82 0.19
N GLY A 67 5.74 -17.20 1.47
CA GLY A 67 6.83 -17.89 2.13
C GLY A 67 6.75 -19.40 1.94
N GLN A 68 7.43 -20.15 2.80
CA GLN A 68 7.41 -21.61 2.77
C GLN A 68 5.99 -22.12 2.98
N ASN A 69 5.63 -23.19 2.24
CA ASN A 69 4.30 -23.81 2.28
C ASN A 69 3.18 -22.82 1.97
N LYS A 70 3.45 -21.84 1.10
CA LYS A 70 2.52 -20.78 0.71
C LYS A 70 2.01 -19.97 1.92
N SER A 71 2.84 -19.78 2.94
CA SER A 71 2.50 -18.89 4.04
C SER A 71 2.42 -17.44 3.53
N GLN A 72 1.49 -16.66 4.09
CA GLN A 72 1.31 -15.27 3.67
C GLN A 72 2.48 -14.42 4.13
N ILE A 73 3.04 -13.62 3.21
CA ILE A 73 4.02 -12.58 3.54
C ILE A 73 3.29 -11.35 4.09
N ILE A 74 2.17 -10.96 3.45
CA ILE A 74 1.30 -9.89 3.98
C ILE A 74 0.39 -10.52 5.03
N THR A 75 0.66 -10.22 6.29
CA THR A 75 -0.16 -10.70 7.41
C THR A 75 -1.38 -9.83 7.61
N GLY A 76 -1.20 -8.52 7.47
CA GLY A 76 -2.30 -7.57 7.58
C GLY A 76 -2.08 -6.37 6.68
N ILE A 77 -3.20 -5.77 6.26
CA ILE A 77 -3.20 -4.56 5.47
C ILE A 77 -4.46 -3.76 5.85
N ARG A 78 -4.28 -2.49 6.21
CA ARG A 78 -5.34 -1.69 6.77
C ARG A 78 -5.33 -0.29 6.20
N ARG A 79 -6.49 0.17 5.71
CA ARG A 79 -6.70 1.55 5.31
C ARG A 79 -6.81 2.41 6.57
N VAL A 80 -6.05 3.50 6.65
CA VAL A 80 -6.08 4.40 7.80
C VAL A 80 -6.85 5.68 7.46
N SER A 81 -6.31 6.53 6.59
CA SER A 81 -6.98 7.74 6.14
C SER A 81 -8.05 7.38 5.12
N LYS A 82 -9.23 7.98 5.22
CA LYS A 82 -10.37 7.70 4.34
C LYS A 82 -10.91 9.02 3.79
N PRO A 83 -11.62 9.00 2.65
CA PRO A 83 -12.20 10.24 2.10
C PRO A 83 -13.05 11.03 3.09
N GLY A 84 -13.81 10.35 3.95
CA GLY A 84 -14.65 11.00 4.97
C GLY A 84 -13.93 11.31 6.28
N LEU A 85 -12.71 10.81 6.47
CA LEU A 85 -11.95 11.00 7.70
C LEU A 85 -10.46 10.92 7.39
N ARG A 86 -9.84 12.04 7.08
CA ARG A 86 -8.40 12.11 6.78
C ARG A 86 -7.59 12.08 8.05
N ILE A 87 -6.53 11.29 8.07
CA ILE A 87 -5.63 11.12 9.22
C ILE A 87 -4.24 11.60 8.82
N TYR A 88 -3.73 12.57 9.58
CA TYR A 88 -2.40 13.16 9.35
C TYR A 88 -1.51 12.92 10.56
N THR A 89 -0.20 12.95 10.34
CA THR A 89 0.78 12.87 11.42
C THR A 89 1.94 13.82 11.16
N ASN A 90 2.54 14.32 12.23
CA ASN A 90 3.82 15.02 12.16
C ASN A 90 4.95 13.98 12.34
N VAL A 91 6.20 14.45 12.28
CA VAL A 91 7.37 13.58 12.42
C VAL A 91 7.46 12.98 13.83
N GLU A 92 7.16 13.80 14.85
CA GLU A 92 7.28 13.38 16.26
C GLU A 92 6.32 12.25 16.61
N ASP A 93 5.12 12.29 16.05
CA ASP A 93 4.06 11.31 16.34
C ASP A 93 3.96 10.23 15.27
N MET A 94 4.97 10.09 14.41
CA MET A 94 4.97 9.13 13.32
C MET A 94 4.71 7.71 13.84
N PRO A 95 3.67 7.01 13.35
CA PRO A 95 3.34 5.69 13.86
C PRO A 95 4.39 4.66 13.47
N LYS A 96 4.59 3.67 14.36
CA LYS A 96 5.39 2.48 14.07
C LYS A 96 4.44 1.30 14.04
N VAL A 97 4.40 0.59 12.92
CA VAL A 97 3.52 -0.55 12.72
C VAL A 97 4.23 -1.81 13.23
N MET A 98 3.57 -2.53 14.14
CA MET A 98 4.13 -3.76 14.73
C MET A 98 5.55 -3.55 15.27
N LYS A 99 5.76 -2.46 16.01
CA LYS A 99 7.06 -2.09 16.62
C LYS A 99 8.18 -1.95 15.57
N GLY A 100 7.84 -1.52 14.37
CA GLY A 100 8.80 -1.31 13.29
C GLY A 100 8.98 -2.50 12.35
N LEU A 101 8.30 -3.62 12.59
CA LEU A 101 8.33 -4.79 11.70
C LEU A 101 7.49 -4.58 10.46
N GLY A 102 6.41 -3.79 10.56
CA GLY A 102 5.59 -3.40 9.42
C GLY A 102 5.93 -2.00 8.95
N ILE A 103 5.09 -1.48 8.04
CA ILE A 103 5.26 -0.14 7.49
C ILE A 103 3.95 0.63 7.55
N ALA A 104 4.06 1.96 7.66
CA ALA A 104 2.99 2.88 7.31
C ALA A 104 3.32 3.48 5.94
N ILE A 105 2.32 3.63 5.09
CA ILE A 105 2.46 4.28 3.79
C ILE A 105 1.86 5.67 3.92
N LEU A 106 2.67 6.70 3.62
CA LEU A 106 2.28 8.09 3.79
C LEU A 106 2.30 8.85 2.48
N SER A 107 1.40 9.83 2.37
CA SER A 107 1.45 10.85 1.33
C SER A 107 2.04 12.11 1.96
N THR A 108 3.21 12.52 1.48
CA THR A 108 3.94 13.67 2.01
C THR A 108 4.17 14.71 0.93
N SER A 109 4.68 15.87 1.32
CA SER A 109 5.06 16.91 0.36
C SER A 109 6.20 16.47 -0.57
N LYS A 110 6.94 15.42 -0.19
CA LYS A 110 8.04 14.85 -0.98
C LYS A 110 7.66 13.55 -1.67
N GLY A 111 6.35 13.24 -1.73
CA GLY A 111 5.84 12.06 -2.42
C GLY A 111 5.30 10.99 -1.48
N ILE A 112 4.97 9.85 -2.08
CA ILE A 112 4.48 8.68 -1.34
C ILE A 112 5.69 7.93 -0.81
N MET A 113 5.68 7.64 0.50
CA MET A 113 6.82 7.00 1.13
C MET A 113 6.40 6.22 2.39
N THR A 114 7.33 5.45 2.93
CA THR A 114 7.11 4.73 4.19
C THR A 114 7.35 5.67 5.37
N ASP A 115 6.87 5.24 6.56
CA ASP A 115 7.14 5.96 7.81
C ASP A 115 8.65 6.10 8.07
N LYS A 116 9.44 5.07 7.76
CA LYS A 116 10.89 5.10 7.94
C LYS A 116 11.53 6.17 7.04
N GLN A 117 11.12 6.23 5.78
CA GLN A 117 11.60 7.25 4.84
C GLN A 117 11.17 8.65 5.27
N ALA A 118 9.94 8.79 5.75
CA ALA A 118 9.42 10.08 6.22
C ALA A 118 10.17 10.59 7.44
N ARG A 119 10.49 9.71 8.40
CA ARG A 119 11.33 10.07 9.56
C ARG A 119 12.70 10.54 9.11
N LYS A 120 13.32 9.80 8.20
CA LYS A 120 14.65 10.16 7.68
C LYS A 120 14.64 11.49 6.94
N ALA A 121 13.57 11.77 6.20
CA ALA A 121 13.39 13.02 5.47
C ALA A 121 12.87 14.16 6.35
N ASN A 122 12.53 13.87 7.60
CA ASN A 122 11.98 14.82 8.57
C ASN A 122 10.70 15.48 8.08
N VAL A 123 9.78 14.67 7.53
CA VAL A 123 8.48 15.16 7.03
C VAL A 123 7.36 14.33 7.62
N GLY A 124 6.22 14.98 7.86
CA GLY A 124 4.96 14.31 8.17
C GLY A 124 4.08 14.24 6.94
N GLY A 125 2.86 13.75 7.10
CA GLY A 125 1.92 13.68 6.00
C GLY A 125 0.66 12.94 6.35
N GLU A 126 -0.10 12.60 5.31
CA GLU A 126 -1.33 11.80 5.45
C GLU A 126 -0.97 10.32 5.55
N VAL A 127 -1.49 9.66 6.59
CA VAL A 127 -1.26 8.23 6.79
C VAL A 127 -2.29 7.46 5.97
N LEU A 128 -1.85 6.88 4.87
CA LEU A 128 -2.75 6.19 3.93
C LEU A 128 -3.12 4.79 4.42
N ALA A 129 -2.13 4.01 4.85
CA ALA A 129 -2.35 2.61 5.19
C ALA A 129 -1.24 2.07 6.09
N PHE A 130 -1.55 0.97 6.78
CA PHE A 130 -0.57 0.14 7.48
C PHE A 130 -0.49 -1.21 6.77
N VAL A 131 0.74 -1.76 6.67
CA VAL A 131 1.01 -3.09 6.11
C VAL A 131 1.99 -3.81 7.01
N TRP A 132 1.70 -5.07 7.30
CA TRP A 132 2.61 -5.90 8.09
C TRP A 132 2.50 -7.38 7.76
#